data_c9acdd1b50087072125fa9a6e97c3eae
#
_entry.id   c9acdd1b50087072125fa9a6e97c3eae
#
_cell.length_a   1.000
_cell.length_b   1.000
_cell.length_c   1.000
_cell.angle_alpha   90.00
_cell.angle_beta   90.00
_cell.angle_gamma   90.00
#
_symmetry.space_group_name_H-M   'P 1'
#
loop_
_entity.id
_entity.type
_entity.pdbx_description
1 polymer ?
#
loop_
_entity_poly.entity_id
_entity_poly.type
_entity_poly.pdbx_seq_one_letter_code
_entity_poly.pdbx_strand_id
1 'polypeptide(L)'
;MIFKIFQTICFNILYVFLKILEKISKRFIMLRFKEFLEKKSYINKIIFNKKIFFFTPNELIRWRVDTILDKEPETIQWINTFNNNCIFWDIGANIGLYSIYAAKNKKNIKVYSFEPSTSNLRTLSRNISINKLQNKIFIIPFALSNLKNKILQLKEKQFIEGGALNAFGVNYDFSGKNFFFENSYNTFGTSLD
;
A
#
# COMPACT_ATOMS: atom_id res chain seq x y z
N MET A 1 -21.43 13.69 -11.75
CA MET A 1 -21.80 14.48 -10.57
C MET A 1 -23.01 13.86 -9.85
N ILE A 2 -24.13 13.64 -10.50
CA ILE A 2 -25.39 13.09 -9.93
C ILE A 2 -25.17 11.73 -9.23
N PHE A 3 -24.43 10.80 -9.83
CA PHE A 3 -24.18 9.47 -9.27
C PHE A 3 -23.39 9.53 -7.94
N LYS A 4 -22.40 10.41 -7.81
CA LYS A 4 -21.66 10.58 -6.54
C LYS A 4 -22.55 11.14 -5.43
N ILE A 5 -23.43 12.09 -5.75
CA ILE A 5 -24.41 12.63 -4.80
C ILE A 5 -25.34 11.53 -4.33
N PHE A 6 -25.88 10.73 -5.24
CA PHE A 6 -26.73 9.59 -4.91
C PHE A 6 -26.04 8.57 -3.99
N GLN A 7 -24.79 8.20 -4.30
CA GLN A 7 -23.98 7.32 -3.44
C GLN A 7 -23.83 7.89 -2.03
N THR A 8 -23.51 9.19 -1.91
CA THR A 8 -23.34 9.85 -0.62
C THR A 8 -24.64 9.82 0.19
N ILE A 9 -25.79 10.04 -0.45
CA ILE A 9 -27.12 9.95 0.20
C ILE A 9 -27.35 8.51 0.73
N CYS A 10 -27.12 7.50 -0.11
CA CYS A 10 -27.28 6.10 0.29
C CYS A 10 -26.38 5.73 1.47
N PHE A 11 -25.12 6.17 1.46
CA PHE A 11 -24.19 5.92 2.56
C PHE A 11 -24.62 6.62 3.86
N ASN A 12 -25.12 7.84 3.78
CA ASN A 12 -25.65 8.56 4.95
C ASN A 12 -26.90 7.86 5.53
N ILE A 13 -27.80 7.39 4.70
CA ILE A 13 -28.99 6.62 5.15
C ILE A 13 -28.53 5.34 5.86
N LEU A 14 -27.60 4.58 5.27
CA LEU A 14 -27.05 3.38 5.85
C LEU A 14 -26.35 3.67 7.20
N TYR A 15 -25.56 4.73 7.25
CA TYR A 15 -24.89 5.17 8.48
C TYR A 15 -25.89 5.45 9.60
N VAL A 16 -26.94 6.25 9.33
CA VAL A 16 -27.98 6.57 10.31
C VAL A 16 -28.70 5.29 10.78
N PHE A 17 -29.05 4.40 9.85
CA PHE A 17 -29.69 3.11 10.17
C PHE A 17 -28.81 2.27 11.11
N LEU A 18 -27.52 2.11 10.80
CA LEU A 18 -26.59 1.35 11.63
C LEU A 18 -26.41 1.99 13.01
N LYS A 19 -26.42 3.34 13.11
CA LYS A 19 -26.37 4.06 14.40
C LYS A 19 -27.63 3.83 15.24
N ILE A 20 -28.79 3.80 14.64
CA ILE A 20 -30.05 3.47 15.33
C ILE A 20 -29.98 2.03 15.89
N LEU A 21 -29.57 1.07 15.07
CA LEU A 21 -29.40 -0.32 15.50
C LEU A 21 -28.37 -0.45 16.65
N GLU A 22 -27.27 0.29 16.59
CA GLU A 22 -26.24 0.33 17.64
C GLU A 22 -26.83 0.82 18.96
N LYS A 23 -27.65 1.89 18.92
CA LYS A 23 -28.34 2.46 20.09
C LYS A 23 -29.36 1.48 20.71
N ILE A 24 -30.15 0.81 19.86
CA ILE A 24 -31.16 -0.16 20.31
C ILE A 24 -30.53 -1.42 20.91
N SER A 25 -29.52 -1.97 20.22
CA SER A 25 -28.90 -3.24 20.61
C SER A 25 -27.82 -3.08 21.69
N LYS A 26 -27.39 -1.85 21.99
CA LYS A 26 -26.23 -1.55 22.86
C LYS A 26 -24.96 -2.30 22.46
N ARG A 27 -24.77 -2.59 21.18
CA ARG A 27 -23.62 -3.32 20.62
C ARG A 27 -22.88 -2.46 19.63
N PHE A 28 -21.58 -2.72 19.43
CA PHE A 28 -20.70 -2.03 18.49
C PHE A 28 -20.96 -2.43 17.03
N ILE A 29 -22.16 -2.15 16.50
CA ILE A 29 -22.59 -2.59 15.17
C ILE A 29 -21.76 -1.93 14.08
N MET A 30 -21.44 -0.63 14.20
CA MET A 30 -20.60 0.09 13.25
C MET A 30 -19.20 -0.52 13.14
N LEU A 31 -18.58 -0.86 14.27
CA LEU A 31 -17.24 -1.49 14.26
C LEU A 31 -17.30 -2.88 13.60
N ARG A 32 -18.30 -3.69 13.91
CA ARG A 32 -18.49 -5.01 13.29
C ARG A 32 -18.76 -4.90 11.79
N PHE A 33 -19.51 -3.90 11.36
CA PHE A 33 -19.74 -3.65 9.94
C PHE A 33 -18.47 -3.24 9.22
N LYS A 34 -17.67 -2.35 9.83
CA LYS A 34 -16.34 -2.00 9.31
C LYS A 34 -15.43 -3.23 9.17
N GLU A 35 -15.36 -4.07 10.21
CA GLU A 35 -14.59 -5.33 10.15
C GLU A 35 -15.09 -6.28 9.06
N PHE A 36 -16.40 -6.37 8.89
CA PHE A 36 -17.00 -7.17 7.82
C PHE A 36 -16.59 -6.66 6.44
N LEU A 37 -16.69 -5.34 6.20
CA LEU A 37 -16.27 -4.73 4.94
C LEU A 37 -14.76 -4.95 4.68
N GLU A 38 -13.94 -4.81 5.72
CA GLU A 38 -12.50 -5.04 5.62
C GLU A 38 -12.16 -6.48 5.21
N LYS A 39 -12.88 -7.47 5.77
CA LYS A 39 -12.77 -8.89 5.37
C LYS A 39 -13.20 -9.15 3.92
N LYS A 40 -14.03 -8.28 3.34
CA LYS A 40 -14.48 -8.35 1.95
C LYS A 40 -13.63 -7.53 0.98
N SER A 41 -12.69 -6.71 1.49
CA SER A 41 -11.83 -5.83 0.69
C SER A 41 -10.61 -6.53 0.12
N TYR A 42 -10.76 -7.79 -0.32
CA TYR A 42 -9.70 -8.53 -0.99
C TYR A 42 -10.13 -8.88 -2.41
N ILE A 43 -9.23 -8.66 -3.35
CA ILE A 43 -9.41 -9.08 -4.74
C ILE A 43 -8.29 -10.03 -5.15
N ASN A 44 -8.50 -10.74 -6.24
CA ASN A 44 -7.41 -11.45 -6.91
C ASN A 44 -7.28 -10.97 -8.35
N LYS A 45 -6.05 -11.00 -8.85
CA LYS A 45 -5.71 -10.72 -10.23
C LYS A 45 -4.85 -11.85 -10.78
N ILE A 46 -5.12 -12.27 -12.00
CA ILE A 46 -4.29 -13.24 -12.70
C ILE A 46 -3.26 -12.44 -13.50
N ILE A 47 -1.98 -12.61 -13.19
CA ILE A 47 -0.87 -11.96 -13.87
C ILE A 47 0.06 -13.06 -14.37
N PHE A 48 0.23 -13.19 -15.69
CA PHE A 48 1.04 -14.24 -16.32
C PHE A 48 0.78 -15.65 -15.72
N ASN A 49 -0.49 -16.05 -15.68
CA ASN A 49 -0.97 -17.34 -15.14
C ASN A 49 -0.72 -17.53 -13.63
N LYS A 50 -0.34 -16.50 -12.89
CA LYS A 50 -0.21 -16.53 -11.44
C LYS A 50 -1.38 -15.80 -10.80
N LYS A 51 -2.11 -16.47 -9.92
CA LYS A 51 -3.15 -15.84 -9.10
C LYS A 51 -2.50 -15.13 -7.92
N ILE A 52 -2.70 -13.82 -7.85
CA ILE A 52 -2.16 -12.94 -6.83
C ILE A 52 -3.33 -12.26 -6.12
N PHE A 53 -3.29 -12.24 -4.79
CA PHE A 53 -4.31 -11.61 -3.97
C PHE A 53 -3.82 -10.25 -3.46
N PHE A 54 -4.73 -9.28 -3.40
CA PHE A 54 -4.45 -7.94 -2.89
C PHE A 54 -5.55 -7.47 -1.95
N PHE A 55 -5.14 -6.89 -0.83
CA PHE A 55 -6.02 -6.13 0.03
C PHE A 55 -6.25 -4.75 -0.57
N THR A 56 -7.51 -4.40 -0.83
CA THR A 56 -7.92 -3.19 -1.55
C THR A 56 -8.96 -2.40 -0.73
N PRO A 57 -8.53 -1.75 0.37
CA PRO A 57 -9.43 -1.04 1.28
C PRO A 57 -9.99 0.27 0.70
N ASN A 58 -9.43 0.77 -0.40
CA ASN A 58 -9.83 2.02 -1.03
C ASN A 58 -9.64 1.98 -2.55
N GLU A 59 -10.19 3.01 -3.23
CA GLU A 59 -10.15 3.13 -4.70
C GLU A 59 -8.73 3.32 -5.25
N LEU A 60 -7.85 4.02 -4.52
CA LEU A 60 -6.47 4.26 -4.97
C LEU A 60 -5.69 2.94 -5.07
N ILE A 61 -5.80 2.09 -4.06
CA ILE A 61 -5.16 0.77 -4.10
C ILE A 61 -5.79 -0.09 -5.19
N ARG A 62 -7.12 -0.06 -5.33
CA ARG A 62 -7.81 -0.78 -6.40
C ARG A 62 -7.26 -0.36 -7.76
N TRP A 63 -7.16 0.93 -8.03
CA TRP A 63 -6.58 1.45 -9.25
C TRP A 63 -5.15 0.98 -9.48
N ARG A 64 -4.28 1.03 -8.43
CA ARG A 64 -2.90 0.53 -8.53
C ARG A 64 -2.82 -0.94 -8.92
N VAL A 65 -3.70 -1.78 -8.33
CA VAL A 65 -3.74 -3.20 -8.67
C VAL A 65 -4.25 -3.43 -10.09
N ASP A 66 -5.30 -2.69 -10.49
CA ASP A 66 -5.87 -2.84 -11.82
C ASP A 66 -4.88 -2.41 -12.93
N THR A 67 -4.03 -1.43 -12.66
CA THR A 67 -3.05 -0.87 -13.62
C THR A 67 -1.62 -1.40 -13.48
N ILE A 68 -1.38 -2.48 -12.71
CA ILE A 68 -0.03 -2.99 -12.43
C ILE A 68 0.78 -3.31 -13.70
N LEU A 69 0.13 -3.72 -14.79
CA LEU A 69 0.80 -4.07 -16.05
C LEU A 69 0.97 -2.87 -16.98
N ASP A 70 0.18 -1.81 -16.77
CA ASP A 70 0.05 -0.69 -17.71
C ASP A 70 0.77 0.55 -17.22
N LYS A 71 0.87 0.72 -15.88
CA LYS A 71 1.44 1.94 -15.28
C LYS A 71 2.96 2.01 -15.44
N GLU A 72 3.65 0.91 -15.23
CA GLU A 72 5.11 0.81 -15.30
C GLU A 72 5.48 -0.54 -15.97
N PRO A 73 5.16 -0.73 -17.26
CA PRO A 73 5.38 -1.99 -17.95
C PRO A 73 6.87 -2.35 -18.03
N GLU A 74 7.77 -1.37 -18.06
CA GLU A 74 9.22 -1.55 -18.04
C GLU A 74 9.69 -2.19 -16.72
N THR A 75 9.09 -1.87 -15.59
CA THR A 75 9.40 -2.50 -14.30
C THR A 75 9.03 -3.98 -14.32
N ILE A 76 7.87 -4.32 -14.87
CA ILE A 76 7.44 -5.71 -15.03
C ILE A 76 8.38 -6.47 -15.98
N GLN A 77 8.74 -5.86 -17.11
CA GLN A 77 9.69 -6.46 -18.06
C GLN A 77 11.05 -6.70 -17.39
N TRP A 78 11.56 -5.73 -16.67
CA TRP A 78 12.82 -5.85 -15.92
C TRP A 78 12.77 -6.99 -14.89
N ILE A 79 11.72 -7.09 -14.06
CA ILE A 79 11.54 -8.20 -13.11
C ILE A 79 11.53 -9.56 -13.83
N ASN A 80 10.97 -9.63 -15.03
CA ASN A 80 10.94 -10.86 -15.80
C ASN A 80 12.32 -11.33 -16.25
N THR A 81 13.32 -10.44 -16.36
CA THR A 81 14.71 -10.80 -16.67
C THR A 81 15.47 -11.41 -15.48
N PHE A 82 14.95 -11.29 -14.26
CA PHE A 82 15.63 -11.78 -13.07
C PHE A 82 15.86 -13.29 -13.10
N ASN A 83 17.00 -13.72 -12.57
CA ASN A 83 17.25 -15.14 -12.31
C ASN A 83 16.38 -15.67 -11.16
N ASN A 84 16.20 -16.98 -11.07
CA ASN A 84 15.44 -17.59 -9.99
C ASN A 84 16.09 -17.42 -8.60
N ASN A 85 17.42 -17.30 -8.55
CA ASN A 85 18.20 -17.13 -7.32
C ASN A 85 18.76 -15.70 -7.30
N CYS A 86 17.95 -14.71 -6.94
CA CYS A 86 18.39 -13.32 -6.92
C CYS A 86 17.91 -12.59 -5.67
N ILE A 87 18.53 -11.45 -5.42
CA ILE A 87 18.10 -10.48 -4.43
C ILE A 87 17.52 -9.29 -5.20
N PHE A 88 16.33 -8.88 -4.79
CA PHE A 88 15.64 -7.70 -5.33
C PHE A 88 15.39 -6.68 -4.22
N TRP A 89 15.81 -5.46 -4.43
CA TRP A 89 15.52 -4.33 -3.56
C TRP A 89 14.42 -3.48 -4.20
N ASP A 90 13.24 -3.52 -3.59
CA ASP A 90 12.07 -2.75 -3.99
C ASP A 90 12.01 -1.48 -3.13
N ILE A 91 12.58 -0.39 -3.65
CA ILE A 91 12.72 0.88 -2.93
C ILE A 91 11.47 1.73 -3.19
N GLY A 92 10.75 2.07 -2.11
CA GLY A 92 9.43 2.68 -2.20
C GLY A 92 8.36 1.65 -2.55
N ALA A 93 8.43 0.49 -1.91
CA ALA A 93 7.59 -0.66 -2.22
C ALA A 93 6.07 -0.39 -2.14
N ASN A 94 5.66 0.68 -1.45
CA ASN A 94 4.27 1.07 -1.29
C ASN A 94 3.45 -0.12 -0.74
N ILE A 95 2.43 -0.60 -1.44
CA ILE A 95 1.63 -1.76 -1.06
C ILE A 95 2.22 -3.10 -1.51
N GLY A 96 3.43 -3.10 -2.09
CA GLY A 96 4.19 -4.29 -2.48
C GLY A 96 3.81 -4.91 -3.81
N LEU A 97 3.30 -4.16 -4.78
CA LEU A 97 2.89 -4.70 -6.08
C LEU A 97 4.04 -5.44 -6.77
N TYR A 98 5.19 -4.79 -6.92
CA TYR A 98 6.36 -5.35 -7.62
C TYR A 98 7.08 -6.40 -6.77
N SER A 99 7.18 -6.19 -5.45
CA SER A 99 7.69 -7.19 -4.51
C SER A 99 6.95 -8.52 -4.63
N ILE A 100 5.61 -8.48 -4.60
CA ILE A 100 4.75 -9.67 -4.66
C ILE A 100 4.81 -10.31 -6.03
N TYR A 101 4.79 -9.49 -7.09
CA TYR A 101 4.93 -9.98 -8.45
C TYR A 101 6.24 -10.75 -8.64
N ALA A 102 7.36 -10.17 -8.23
CA ALA A 102 8.68 -10.80 -8.31
C ALA A 102 8.73 -12.12 -7.51
N ALA A 103 8.25 -12.10 -6.27
CA ALA A 103 8.26 -13.26 -5.39
C ALA A 103 7.34 -14.41 -5.85
N LYS A 104 6.26 -14.10 -6.58
CA LYS A 104 5.38 -15.10 -7.19
C LYS A 104 6.01 -15.74 -8.44
N ASN A 105 6.81 -14.99 -9.19
CA ASN A 105 7.36 -15.43 -10.46
C ASN A 105 8.72 -16.15 -10.32
N LYS A 106 9.51 -15.83 -9.30
CA LYS A 106 10.86 -16.38 -9.11
C LYS A 106 10.91 -17.37 -7.93
N LYS A 107 11.60 -18.51 -8.11
CA LYS A 107 11.58 -19.61 -7.12
C LYS A 107 12.27 -19.24 -5.81
N ASN A 108 13.52 -18.81 -5.85
CA ASN A 108 14.36 -18.59 -4.66
C ASN A 108 14.78 -17.11 -4.50
N ILE A 109 13.90 -16.20 -4.91
CA ILE A 109 14.13 -14.77 -4.76
C ILE A 109 14.03 -14.35 -3.29
N LYS A 110 14.92 -13.44 -2.88
CA LYS A 110 14.76 -12.64 -1.65
C LYS A 110 14.46 -11.20 -2.04
N VAL A 111 13.33 -10.68 -1.59
CA VAL A 111 12.91 -9.31 -1.85
C VAL A 111 13.01 -8.51 -0.57
N TYR A 112 13.72 -7.39 -0.60
CA TYR A 112 13.77 -6.41 0.47
C TYR A 112 12.92 -5.22 0.07
N SER A 113 11.76 -5.09 0.71
CA SER A 113 10.76 -4.06 0.41
C SER A 113 10.93 -2.87 1.36
N PHE A 114 11.52 -1.79 0.87
CA PHE A 114 11.74 -0.56 1.63
C PHE A 114 10.52 0.33 1.53
N GLU A 115 9.84 0.58 2.63
CA GLU A 115 8.64 1.43 2.68
C GLU A 115 8.55 2.13 4.04
N PRO A 116 8.69 3.45 4.11
CA PRO A 116 8.64 4.17 5.38
C PRO A 116 7.22 4.54 5.86
N SER A 117 6.23 4.59 4.95
CA SER A 117 4.87 4.98 5.31
C SER A 117 4.15 3.90 6.11
N THR A 118 3.72 4.26 7.32
CA THR A 118 2.99 3.33 8.20
C THR A 118 1.66 2.87 7.61
N SER A 119 0.99 3.73 6.85
CA SER A 119 -0.24 3.41 6.13
C SER A 119 0.02 2.35 5.05
N ASN A 120 1.08 2.51 4.28
CA ASN A 120 1.46 1.55 3.25
C ASN A 120 1.96 0.23 3.84
N LEU A 121 2.74 0.27 4.92
CA LEU A 121 3.24 -0.92 5.63
C LEU A 121 2.12 -1.85 6.08
N ARG A 122 0.99 -1.30 6.54
CA ARG A 122 -0.19 -2.08 6.90
C ARG A 122 -0.70 -2.91 5.71
N THR A 123 -0.81 -2.31 4.55
CA THR A 123 -1.29 -2.99 3.34
C THR A 123 -0.22 -3.94 2.78
N LEU A 124 1.05 -3.53 2.75
CA LEU A 124 2.18 -4.37 2.32
C LEU A 124 2.23 -5.68 3.12
N SER A 125 2.18 -5.60 4.44
CA SER A 125 2.22 -6.78 5.31
C SER A 125 1.05 -7.73 5.06
N ARG A 126 -0.16 -7.21 4.87
CA ARG A 126 -1.35 -8.01 4.53
C ARG A 126 -1.22 -8.68 3.17
N ASN A 127 -0.71 -7.96 2.18
CA ASN A 127 -0.51 -8.49 0.84
C ASN A 127 0.54 -9.61 0.82
N ILE A 128 1.62 -9.48 1.59
CA ILE A 128 2.62 -10.55 1.77
C ILE A 128 1.97 -11.79 2.41
N SER A 129 1.24 -11.59 3.49
CA SER A 129 0.61 -12.67 4.26
C SER A 129 -0.41 -13.45 3.46
N ILE A 130 -1.35 -12.78 2.78
CA ILE A 130 -2.40 -13.45 2.01
C ILE A 130 -1.85 -14.25 0.82
N ASN A 131 -0.70 -13.85 0.30
CA ASN A 131 0.01 -14.55 -0.76
C ASN A 131 0.98 -15.62 -0.25
N LYS A 132 1.15 -15.79 1.07
CA LYS A 132 2.07 -16.72 1.73
C LYS A 132 3.53 -16.52 1.28
N LEU A 133 3.98 -15.25 1.25
CA LEU A 133 5.31 -14.85 0.75
C LEU A 133 6.26 -14.38 1.86
N GLN A 134 5.94 -14.59 3.13
CA GLN A 134 6.73 -14.15 4.29
C GLN A 134 8.16 -14.71 4.33
N ASN A 135 8.42 -15.83 3.64
CA ASN A 135 9.76 -16.43 3.54
C ASN A 135 10.59 -15.86 2.37
N LYS A 136 9.99 -15.02 1.52
CA LYS A 136 10.64 -14.42 0.35
C LYS A 136 10.75 -12.91 0.42
N ILE A 137 9.79 -12.24 1.08
CA ILE A 137 9.70 -10.79 1.15
C ILE A 137 9.97 -10.34 2.58
N PHE A 138 10.96 -9.46 2.73
CA PHE A 138 11.40 -8.86 3.99
C PHE A 138 11.05 -7.38 3.97
N ILE A 139 10.22 -6.93 4.90
CA ILE A 139 9.84 -5.53 5.02
C ILE A 139 10.96 -4.78 5.73
N ILE A 140 11.39 -3.67 5.14
CA ILE A 140 12.38 -2.74 5.69
C ILE A 140 11.65 -1.40 5.93
N PRO A 141 11.20 -1.14 7.17
CA PRO A 141 10.24 -0.06 7.45
C PRO A 141 10.93 1.28 7.73
N PHE A 142 11.86 1.69 6.85
CA PHE A 142 12.51 2.98 6.98
C PHE A 142 12.77 3.64 5.62
N ALA A 143 13.02 4.94 5.65
CA ALA A 143 13.31 5.72 4.47
C ALA A 143 14.77 5.55 4.04
N LEU A 144 15.01 5.52 2.74
CA LEU A 144 16.34 5.67 2.17
C LEU A 144 16.60 7.13 1.80
N SER A 145 17.77 7.63 2.18
CA SER A 145 18.21 8.99 1.91
C SER A 145 19.74 9.05 1.76
N ASN A 146 20.27 10.23 1.49
CA ASN A 146 21.71 10.48 1.52
C ASN A 146 22.26 10.71 2.94
N LEU A 147 21.42 10.64 3.98
CA LEU A 147 21.81 10.85 5.36
C LEU A 147 21.83 9.54 6.13
N LYS A 148 22.93 9.24 6.80
CA LYS A 148 23.11 8.00 7.55
C LYS A 148 22.49 8.10 8.94
N ASN A 149 21.61 7.13 9.28
CA ASN A 149 21.05 6.93 10.63
C ASN A 149 20.43 8.20 11.23
N LYS A 150 19.45 8.77 10.55
CA LYS A 150 18.72 9.96 11.02
C LYS A 150 17.27 9.65 11.34
N ILE A 151 16.76 10.33 12.35
CA ILE A 151 15.32 10.44 12.58
C ILE A 151 14.89 11.80 12.05
N LEU A 152 14.10 11.79 10.99
CA LEU A 152 13.61 12.99 10.31
C LEU A 152 12.12 12.84 10.04
N GLN A 153 11.49 13.95 9.67
CA GLN A 153 10.07 13.99 9.36
C GLN A 153 9.81 13.33 7.99
N LEU A 154 8.97 12.30 7.99
CA LEU A 154 8.31 11.82 6.78
C LEU A 154 7.05 12.66 6.56
N LYS A 155 6.90 13.23 5.38
CA LYS A 155 5.77 14.04 4.95
C LYS A 155 5.00 13.26 3.90
N GLU A 156 3.74 12.99 4.19
CA GLU A 156 2.86 12.23 3.30
C GLU A 156 1.94 13.21 2.56
N LYS A 157 1.99 13.18 1.23
CA LYS A 157 1.15 14.04 0.38
C LYS A 157 -0.33 13.80 0.61
N GLN A 158 -0.71 12.55 0.87
CA GLN A 158 -2.05 12.14 1.21
C GLN A 158 -2.00 11.11 2.35
N PHE A 159 -2.82 11.32 3.37
CA PHE A 159 -2.95 10.36 4.47
C PHE A 159 -3.91 9.23 4.10
N ILE A 160 -3.48 8.41 3.15
CA ILE A 160 -4.25 7.28 2.64
C ILE A 160 -3.34 6.09 2.33
N GLU A 161 -3.80 4.89 2.58
CA GLU A 161 -3.13 3.67 2.15
C GLU A 161 -2.98 3.64 0.62
N GLY A 162 -1.80 3.30 0.14
CA GLY A 162 -1.46 3.40 -1.28
C GLY A 162 -0.99 4.79 -1.71
N GLY A 163 -0.93 5.77 -0.81
CA GLY A 163 -0.35 7.09 -1.06
C GLY A 163 1.11 7.00 -1.53
N ALA A 164 1.53 7.96 -2.35
CA ALA A 164 2.88 8.04 -2.91
C ALA A 164 3.36 9.49 -2.94
N LEU A 165 4.58 9.68 -3.44
CA LEU A 165 5.23 10.99 -3.54
C LEU A 165 5.46 11.63 -2.15
N ASN A 166 5.80 10.79 -1.18
CA ASN A 166 6.15 11.21 0.17
C ASN A 166 7.59 11.75 0.18
N ALA A 167 7.90 12.64 1.12
CA ALA A 167 9.22 13.23 1.26
C ALA A 167 9.78 12.98 2.66
N PHE A 168 11.06 12.61 2.76
CA PHE A 168 11.75 12.36 4.02
C PHE A 168 12.82 13.41 4.26
N GLY A 169 12.67 14.19 5.35
CA GLY A 169 13.63 15.20 5.77
C GLY A 169 13.73 16.45 4.88
N VAL A 170 12.88 16.59 3.87
CA VAL A 170 12.87 17.72 2.92
C VAL A 170 11.46 18.29 2.74
N ASN A 171 11.37 19.49 2.14
CA ASN A 171 10.10 20.21 1.90
C ASN A 171 9.71 20.26 0.42
N TYR A 172 10.38 19.52 -0.42
CA TYR A 172 10.18 19.51 -1.86
C TYR A 172 9.96 18.09 -2.38
N ASP A 173 9.29 17.99 -3.51
CA ASP A 173 9.06 16.72 -4.21
C ASP A 173 10.26 16.33 -5.08
N PHE A 174 10.13 15.22 -5.80
CA PHE A 174 11.17 14.73 -6.72
C PHE A 174 11.52 15.70 -7.86
N SER A 175 10.67 16.71 -8.14
CA SER A 175 10.94 17.76 -9.13
C SER A 175 11.59 19.01 -8.51
N GLY A 176 11.87 18.99 -7.21
CA GLY A 176 12.43 20.12 -6.48
C GLY A 176 11.44 21.21 -6.10
N LYS A 177 10.14 20.98 -6.28
CA LYS A 177 9.08 21.95 -5.94
C LYS A 177 8.54 21.69 -4.55
N ASN A 178 8.24 22.74 -3.81
CA ASN A 178 7.52 22.65 -2.55
C ASN A 178 6.16 21.97 -2.78
N PHE A 179 5.78 21.06 -1.89
CA PHE A 179 4.48 20.41 -1.96
C PHE A 179 3.74 20.47 -0.63
N PHE A 180 2.42 20.48 -0.69
CA PHE A 180 1.58 20.35 0.49
C PHE A 180 1.51 18.88 0.92
N PHE A 181 1.47 18.66 2.22
CA PHE A 181 1.30 17.35 2.82
C PHE A 181 0.12 17.37 3.82
N GLU A 182 -0.60 16.28 3.89
CA GLU A 182 -1.75 16.12 4.79
C GLU A 182 -1.34 15.56 6.14
N ASN A 183 -0.22 14.80 6.18
CA ASN A 183 0.26 14.14 7.37
C ASN A 183 1.78 14.19 7.46
N SER A 184 2.30 14.23 8.69
CA SER A 184 3.74 14.07 8.91
C SER A 184 4.02 13.48 10.28
N TYR A 185 5.12 12.73 10.36
CA TYR A 185 5.64 12.15 11.60
C TYR A 185 7.13 11.85 11.47
N ASN A 186 7.81 11.74 12.62
CA ASN A 186 9.22 11.38 12.62
C ASN A 186 9.38 9.87 12.44
N THR A 187 10.31 9.49 11.56
CA THR A 187 10.69 8.11 11.35
C THR A 187 12.19 7.98 11.11
N PHE A 188 12.68 6.76 11.17
CA PHE A 188 14.08 6.44 10.90
C PHE A 188 14.35 6.38 9.40
N GLY A 189 15.51 6.88 9.00
CA GLY A 189 16.02 6.73 7.66
C GLY A 189 17.56 6.61 7.66
N THR A 190 18.09 6.01 6.60
CA THR A 190 19.52 5.81 6.44
C THR A 190 19.94 5.83 4.97
N SER A 191 21.24 5.88 4.71
CA SER A 191 21.83 5.62 3.39
C SER A 191 22.01 4.11 3.17
N LEU A 192 22.33 3.75 1.95
CA LEU A 192 22.66 2.36 1.57
C LEU A 192 24.13 2.02 1.78
N ASP A 193 24.95 3.03 2.09
CA ASP A 193 26.40 2.93 2.29
C ASP A 193 26.77 2.52 3.73
#